data_c2ddeed2ef6dcf0e20888ef296e431d9
#
_entry.id   c2ddeed2ef6dcf0e20888ef296e431d9
#
_cell.length_a   1.000
_cell.length_b   1.000
_cell.length_c   1.000
_cell.angle_alpha   90.00
_cell.angle_beta   90.00
_cell.angle_gamma   90.00
#
_symmetry.space_group_name_H-M   'P 1'
#
loop_
_entity.id
_entity.type
_entity.pdbx_description
1 polymer ?
#
loop_
_entity_poly.entity_id
_entity_poly.type
_entity_poly.pdbx_seq_one_letter_code
_entity_poly.pdbx_strand_id
1 'polypeptide(L)'
;EAISNMFPDRQKDFVLSINETDLVLIKELTGPADSNKEVYEIAEEIEKKLHDDLNLKCVIGIGTTAKHLRVLADKYKEAQVAIEVGKVFDTEKSIIHYDNLGIGRLIYQLPTTLCEMFLSEVFKKNPIEALDQETLYTINKFFENNLNVSETSRKLFVHRNTLVYRLEKIKKLTGLDLREFDHAIIFKVALMVKKYLNSQNGEY
;
A
#
# COMPACT_ATOMS: atom_id res chain seq x y z
N GLU A 1 -18.25 -21.09 -6.01
CA GLU A 1 -19.72 -21.18 -5.80
C GLU A 1 -20.24 -20.00 -4.96
N ALA A 2 -19.70 -19.73 -3.76
CA ALA A 2 -20.19 -18.66 -2.89
C ALA A 2 -20.27 -17.30 -3.61
N ILE A 3 -19.18 -16.87 -4.26
CA ILE A 3 -19.16 -15.59 -5.01
C ILE A 3 -20.10 -15.64 -6.22
N SER A 4 -20.14 -16.74 -6.96
CA SER A 4 -21.04 -16.88 -8.14
C SER A 4 -22.53 -16.78 -7.76
N ASN A 5 -22.88 -17.18 -6.54
CA ASN A 5 -24.26 -17.06 -6.04
C ASN A 5 -24.62 -15.61 -5.65
N MET A 6 -23.65 -14.77 -5.35
CA MET A 6 -23.87 -13.33 -5.11
C MET A 6 -24.19 -12.59 -6.41
N PHE A 7 -23.72 -13.07 -7.55
CA PHE A 7 -23.87 -12.45 -8.87
C PHE A 7 -24.57 -13.41 -9.84
N PRO A 8 -25.89 -13.56 -9.70
CA PRO A 8 -26.66 -14.56 -10.50
C PRO A 8 -26.88 -14.16 -11.95
N ASP A 9 -26.76 -12.86 -12.29
CA ASP A 9 -26.97 -12.37 -13.65
C ASP A 9 -25.75 -12.63 -14.54
N ARG A 10 -25.65 -13.83 -15.08
CA ARG A 10 -24.55 -14.27 -15.92
C ARG A 10 -24.45 -13.56 -17.28
N GLN A 11 -25.38 -12.66 -17.61
CA GLN A 11 -25.30 -11.82 -18.81
C GLN A 11 -24.51 -10.53 -18.52
N LYS A 12 -24.44 -10.13 -17.26
CA LYS A 12 -23.82 -8.88 -16.81
C LYS A 12 -22.57 -9.10 -15.97
N ASP A 13 -22.56 -10.18 -15.19
CA ASP A 13 -21.55 -10.44 -14.18
C ASP A 13 -20.85 -11.77 -14.47
N PHE A 14 -19.53 -11.75 -14.51
CA PHE A 14 -18.74 -12.95 -14.80
C PHE A 14 -17.78 -13.22 -13.67
N VAL A 15 -17.90 -14.40 -13.04
CA VAL A 15 -16.95 -14.91 -12.05
C VAL A 15 -16.10 -15.98 -12.71
N LEU A 16 -14.80 -15.72 -12.83
CA LEU A 16 -13.84 -16.59 -13.49
C LEU A 16 -12.84 -17.11 -12.46
N SER A 17 -12.64 -18.43 -12.43
CA SER A 17 -11.52 -19.04 -11.69
C SER A 17 -10.30 -19.04 -12.59
N ILE A 18 -9.25 -18.36 -12.17
CA ILE A 18 -7.97 -18.32 -12.91
C ILE A 18 -7.07 -19.47 -12.49
N ASN A 19 -7.05 -19.76 -11.20
CA ASN A 19 -6.33 -20.89 -10.61
C ASN A 19 -7.01 -21.32 -9.30
N GLU A 20 -6.34 -22.12 -8.47
CA GLU A 20 -6.90 -22.64 -7.22
C GLU A 20 -7.14 -21.55 -6.15
N THR A 21 -6.41 -20.44 -6.23
CA THR A 21 -6.43 -19.35 -5.23
C THR A 21 -7.03 -18.05 -5.75
N ASP A 22 -7.08 -17.87 -7.08
CA ASP A 22 -7.42 -16.58 -7.67
C ASP A 22 -8.74 -16.63 -8.45
N LEU A 23 -9.63 -15.73 -8.07
CA LEU A 23 -10.90 -15.49 -8.74
C LEU A 23 -10.91 -14.08 -9.33
N VAL A 24 -11.54 -13.92 -10.49
CA VAL A 24 -11.77 -12.62 -11.11
C VAL A 24 -13.28 -12.39 -11.24
N LEU A 25 -13.73 -11.25 -10.75
CA LEU A 25 -15.08 -10.75 -10.98
C LEU A 25 -15.04 -9.63 -12.03
N ILE A 26 -15.78 -9.82 -13.11
CA ILE A 26 -16.11 -8.76 -14.07
C ILE A 26 -17.54 -8.37 -13.81
N LYS A 27 -17.77 -7.14 -13.38
CA LYS A 27 -19.08 -6.65 -12.92
C LYS A 27 -19.52 -5.45 -13.75
N GLU A 28 -20.76 -5.48 -14.25
CA GLU A 28 -21.42 -4.29 -14.79
C GLU A 28 -21.75 -3.33 -13.64
N LEU A 29 -21.28 -2.09 -13.74
CA LEU A 29 -21.57 -1.04 -12.76
C LEU A 29 -22.79 -0.23 -13.24
N THR A 30 -23.67 0.12 -12.32
CA THR A 30 -24.90 0.87 -12.58
C THR A 30 -24.81 2.33 -12.15
N GLY A 31 -23.84 2.64 -11.30
CA GLY A 31 -23.58 3.98 -10.78
C GLY A 31 -22.83 4.89 -11.76
N PRO A 32 -22.60 6.15 -11.37
CA PRO A 32 -21.82 7.09 -12.16
C PRO A 32 -20.40 6.54 -12.40
N ALA A 33 -19.92 6.67 -13.64
CA ALA A 33 -18.62 6.11 -14.08
C ALA A 33 -17.41 6.59 -13.26
N ASP A 34 -17.54 7.72 -12.58
CA ASP A 34 -16.46 8.32 -11.75
C ASP A 34 -16.61 8.02 -10.26
N SER A 35 -17.60 7.22 -9.85
CA SER A 35 -17.82 6.84 -8.46
C SER A 35 -17.27 5.45 -8.16
N ASN A 36 -16.19 5.39 -7.38
CA ASN A 36 -15.67 4.12 -6.89
C ASN A 36 -16.52 3.54 -5.74
N LYS A 37 -17.59 4.20 -5.31
CA LYS A 37 -18.40 3.81 -4.16
C LYS A 37 -19.01 2.43 -4.34
N GLU A 38 -19.72 2.21 -5.48
CA GLU A 38 -20.35 0.93 -5.80
C GLU A 38 -19.33 -0.22 -5.82
N VAL A 39 -18.12 0.04 -6.34
CA VAL A 39 -17.06 -0.97 -6.43
C VAL A 39 -16.55 -1.36 -5.05
N TYR A 40 -16.38 -0.40 -4.13
CA TYR A 40 -16.00 -0.69 -2.76
C TYR A 40 -17.08 -1.42 -1.99
N GLU A 41 -18.35 -1.03 -2.13
CA GLU A 41 -19.48 -1.73 -1.51
C GLU A 41 -19.53 -3.20 -1.93
N ILE A 42 -19.36 -3.48 -3.22
CA ILE A 42 -19.28 -4.86 -3.75
C ILE A 42 -18.09 -5.63 -3.15
N ALA A 43 -16.92 -4.99 -3.08
CA ALA A 43 -15.72 -5.65 -2.53
C ALA A 43 -15.88 -5.96 -1.03
N GLU A 44 -16.45 -5.04 -0.26
CA GLU A 44 -16.76 -5.25 1.17
C GLU A 44 -17.77 -6.38 1.38
N GLU A 45 -18.81 -6.45 0.54
CA GLU A 45 -19.78 -7.55 0.59
C GLU A 45 -19.14 -8.90 0.29
N ILE A 46 -18.25 -8.97 -0.70
CA ILE A 46 -17.50 -10.20 -1.03
C ILE A 46 -16.61 -10.61 0.15
N GLU A 47 -15.82 -9.67 0.67
CA GLU A 47 -14.92 -9.93 1.81
C GLU A 47 -15.71 -10.47 3.01
N LYS A 48 -16.78 -9.77 3.37
CA LYS A 48 -17.66 -10.17 4.47
C LYS A 48 -18.24 -11.56 4.25
N LYS A 49 -18.77 -11.84 3.06
CA LYS A 49 -19.35 -13.15 2.71
C LYS A 49 -18.34 -14.29 2.84
N LEU A 50 -17.12 -14.09 2.33
CA LEU A 50 -16.05 -15.08 2.42
C LEU A 50 -15.61 -15.31 3.87
N HIS A 51 -15.55 -14.24 4.66
CA HIS A 51 -15.21 -14.35 6.06
C HIS A 51 -16.31 -15.05 6.88
N ASP A 52 -17.57 -14.62 6.75
CA ASP A 52 -18.67 -15.09 7.58
C ASP A 52 -19.09 -16.54 7.24
N ASP A 53 -19.17 -16.88 5.96
CA ASP A 53 -19.63 -18.21 5.52
C ASP A 53 -18.52 -19.26 5.50
N LEU A 54 -17.30 -18.88 5.18
CA LEU A 54 -16.19 -19.80 4.89
C LEU A 54 -14.97 -19.60 5.81
N ASN A 55 -14.98 -18.59 6.68
CA ASN A 55 -13.84 -18.19 7.51
C ASN A 55 -12.56 -17.98 6.68
N LEU A 56 -12.71 -17.48 5.44
CA LEU A 56 -11.61 -17.20 4.53
C LEU A 56 -11.21 -15.74 4.58
N LYS A 57 -9.91 -15.50 4.64
CA LYS A 57 -9.33 -14.17 4.41
C LYS A 57 -8.93 -14.05 2.96
N CYS A 58 -9.30 -12.95 2.32
CA CYS A 58 -8.93 -12.66 0.94
C CYS A 58 -8.33 -11.26 0.82
N VAL A 59 -7.61 -11.05 -0.27
CA VAL A 59 -7.16 -9.71 -0.71
C VAL A 59 -7.83 -9.44 -2.04
N ILE A 60 -8.47 -8.29 -2.15
CA ILE A 60 -9.23 -7.88 -3.33
C ILE A 60 -8.52 -6.71 -3.99
N GLY A 61 -8.01 -6.93 -5.20
CA GLY A 61 -7.47 -5.88 -6.05
C GLY A 61 -8.53 -5.38 -7.01
N ILE A 62 -8.67 -4.07 -7.13
CA ILE A 62 -9.67 -3.43 -7.99
C ILE A 62 -8.94 -2.63 -9.06
N GLY A 63 -9.17 -3.00 -10.33
CA GLY A 63 -8.76 -2.20 -11.49
C GLY A 63 -9.69 -1.02 -11.73
N THR A 64 -9.29 -0.09 -12.58
CA THR A 64 -10.14 1.03 -12.98
C THR A 64 -11.27 0.60 -13.92
N THR A 65 -12.32 1.40 -14.00
CA THR A 65 -13.50 1.07 -14.79
C THR A 65 -13.18 0.94 -16.29
N ALA A 66 -13.64 -0.14 -16.89
CA ALA A 66 -13.54 -0.38 -18.33
C ALA A 66 -14.74 0.24 -19.05
N LYS A 67 -14.49 1.15 -19.99
CA LYS A 67 -15.55 1.70 -20.86
C LYS A 67 -15.90 0.78 -22.04
N HIS A 68 -15.00 -0.16 -22.37
CA HIS A 68 -15.16 -1.09 -23.49
C HIS A 68 -14.53 -2.44 -23.14
N LEU A 69 -15.10 -3.52 -23.62
CA LEU A 69 -14.60 -4.89 -23.41
C LEU A 69 -13.14 -5.07 -23.88
N ARG A 70 -12.71 -4.34 -24.88
CA ARG A 70 -11.32 -4.44 -25.41
C ARG A 70 -10.23 -4.11 -24.40
N VAL A 71 -10.54 -3.32 -23.38
CA VAL A 71 -9.56 -2.90 -22.34
C VAL A 71 -9.65 -3.73 -21.08
N LEU A 72 -10.51 -4.76 -21.01
CA LEU A 72 -10.65 -5.59 -19.80
C LEU A 72 -9.35 -6.27 -19.38
N ALA A 73 -8.54 -6.72 -20.34
CA ALA A 73 -7.24 -7.33 -20.03
C ALA A 73 -6.30 -6.35 -19.31
N ASP A 74 -6.33 -5.08 -19.69
CA ASP A 74 -5.52 -4.06 -19.01
C ASP A 74 -6.06 -3.78 -17.60
N LYS A 75 -7.39 -3.77 -17.43
CA LYS A 75 -8.03 -3.58 -16.12
C LYS A 75 -7.78 -4.75 -15.18
N TYR A 76 -7.71 -5.96 -15.71
CA TYR A 76 -7.28 -7.12 -14.94
C TYR A 76 -5.83 -6.99 -14.47
N LYS A 77 -4.91 -6.54 -15.33
CA LYS A 77 -3.52 -6.26 -14.93
C LYS A 77 -3.43 -5.17 -13.86
N GLU A 78 -4.25 -4.12 -13.96
CA GLU A 78 -4.33 -3.10 -12.91
C GLU A 78 -4.76 -3.70 -11.56
N ALA A 79 -5.74 -4.58 -11.55
CA ALA A 79 -6.20 -5.27 -10.34
C ALA A 79 -5.10 -6.18 -9.75
N GLN A 80 -4.35 -6.90 -10.59
CA GLN A 80 -3.21 -7.70 -10.16
C GLN A 80 -2.11 -6.80 -9.55
N VAL A 81 -1.74 -5.72 -10.21
CA VAL A 81 -0.76 -4.74 -9.68
C VAL A 81 -1.24 -4.16 -8.35
N ALA A 82 -2.55 -3.89 -8.21
CA ALA A 82 -3.10 -3.42 -6.93
C ALA A 82 -2.84 -4.41 -5.79
N ILE A 83 -3.04 -5.71 -6.02
CA ILE A 83 -2.74 -6.75 -5.02
C ILE A 83 -1.23 -6.80 -4.70
N GLU A 84 -0.38 -6.82 -5.72
CA GLU A 84 1.07 -6.95 -5.55
C GLU A 84 1.66 -5.75 -4.82
N VAL A 85 1.32 -4.53 -5.24
CA VAL A 85 1.76 -3.29 -4.59
C VAL A 85 1.19 -3.19 -3.17
N GLY A 86 -0.07 -3.57 -2.98
CA GLY A 86 -0.72 -3.59 -1.68
C GLY A 86 -0.05 -4.54 -0.69
N LYS A 87 0.35 -5.72 -1.12
CA LYS A 87 1.13 -6.66 -0.28
C LYS A 87 2.44 -6.05 0.22
N VAL A 88 3.06 -5.18 -0.55
CA VAL A 88 4.32 -4.51 -0.17
C VAL A 88 4.06 -3.31 0.74
N PHE A 89 3.14 -2.41 0.37
CA PHE A 89 3.04 -1.09 0.99
C PHE A 89 1.86 -0.92 1.94
N ASP A 90 0.76 -1.66 1.74
CA ASP A 90 -0.50 -1.55 2.48
C ASP A 90 -0.92 -2.91 3.07
N THR A 91 -0.02 -3.57 3.78
CA THR A 91 -0.19 -4.94 4.30
C THR A 91 -1.42 -5.15 5.18
N GLU A 92 -1.95 -4.07 5.76
CA GLU A 92 -3.15 -4.09 6.62
C GLU A 92 -4.47 -4.03 5.83
N LYS A 93 -4.41 -3.69 4.53
CA LYS A 93 -5.60 -3.55 3.70
C LYS A 93 -5.90 -4.83 2.95
N SER A 94 -7.15 -5.24 2.99
CA SER A 94 -7.69 -6.37 2.23
C SER A 94 -8.32 -5.94 0.90
N ILE A 95 -8.74 -4.68 0.77
CA ILE A 95 -9.35 -4.11 -0.44
C ILE A 95 -8.47 -2.97 -0.95
N ILE A 96 -7.94 -3.12 -2.16
CA ILE A 96 -6.94 -2.22 -2.72
C ILE A 96 -7.35 -1.82 -4.13
N HIS A 97 -7.59 -0.52 -4.34
CA HIS A 97 -7.92 0.02 -5.64
C HIS A 97 -6.66 0.56 -6.33
N TYR A 98 -6.51 0.29 -7.63
CA TYR A 98 -5.35 0.69 -8.43
C TYR A 98 -5.06 2.19 -8.38
N ASP A 99 -6.11 3.05 -8.41
CA ASP A 99 -5.95 4.50 -8.33
C ASP A 99 -5.43 5.00 -6.98
N ASN A 100 -5.52 4.17 -5.92
CA ASN A 100 -5.09 4.54 -4.57
C ASN A 100 -3.68 4.08 -4.21
N LEU A 101 -2.96 3.48 -5.15
CA LEU A 101 -1.60 2.99 -4.93
C LEU A 101 -0.57 4.12 -4.73
N GLY A 102 -0.86 5.31 -5.24
CA GLY A 102 0.00 6.47 -5.08
C GLY A 102 1.44 6.23 -5.54
N ILE A 103 2.38 6.70 -4.74
CA ILE A 103 3.82 6.59 -5.03
C ILE A 103 4.33 5.12 -4.99
N GLY A 104 3.64 4.24 -4.26
CA GLY A 104 3.98 2.81 -4.20
C GLY A 104 4.00 2.15 -5.58
N ARG A 105 3.07 2.52 -6.46
CA ARG A 105 3.03 2.03 -7.84
C ARG A 105 4.27 2.44 -8.65
N LEU A 106 4.76 3.66 -8.45
CA LEU A 106 5.97 4.13 -9.13
C LEU A 106 7.20 3.36 -8.64
N ILE A 107 7.35 3.22 -7.33
CA ILE A 107 8.47 2.50 -6.72
C ILE A 107 8.49 1.04 -7.17
N TYR A 108 7.33 0.39 -7.19
CA TYR A 108 7.20 -1.01 -7.61
C TYR A 108 7.67 -1.27 -9.05
N GLN A 109 7.66 -0.25 -9.92
CA GLN A 109 8.10 -0.34 -11.31
C GLN A 109 9.60 0.00 -11.50
N LEU A 110 10.28 0.44 -10.43
CA LEU A 110 11.70 0.79 -10.53
C LEU A 110 12.59 -0.46 -10.56
N PRO A 111 13.65 -0.46 -11.36
CA PRO A 111 14.70 -1.48 -11.26
C PRO A 111 15.31 -1.51 -9.86
N THR A 112 15.53 -2.71 -9.31
CA THR A 112 16.13 -2.88 -7.98
C THR A 112 17.50 -2.20 -7.86
N THR A 113 18.30 -2.24 -8.91
CA THR A 113 19.60 -1.56 -8.98
C THR A 113 19.48 -0.04 -8.78
N LEU A 114 18.46 0.59 -9.36
CA LEU A 114 18.20 2.02 -9.16
C LEU A 114 17.77 2.30 -7.72
N CYS A 115 16.95 1.42 -7.14
CA CYS A 115 16.53 1.49 -5.74
C CYS A 115 17.73 1.40 -4.78
N GLU A 116 18.66 0.47 -5.01
CA GLU A 116 19.89 0.29 -4.22
C GLU A 116 20.81 1.52 -4.33
N MET A 117 21.00 2.05 -5.55
CA MET A 117 21.76 3.28 -5.76
C MET A 117 21.16 4.45 -4.99
N PHE A 118 19.85 4.65 -5.07
CA PHE A 118 19.15 5.71 -4.35
C PHE A 118 19.36 5.60 -2.84
N LEU A 119 19.20 4.41 -2.25
CA LEU A 119 19.44 4.22 -0.82
C LEU A 119 20.88 4.53 -0.42
N SER A 120 21.87 4.14 -1.24
CA SER A 120 23.28 4.42 -0.98
C SER A 120 23.59 5.91 -1.05
N GLU A 121 22.93 6.65 -1.92
CA GLU A 121 23.07 8.11 -2.03
C GLU A 121 22.42 8.84 -0.85
N VAL A 122 21.24 8.39 -0.42
CA VAL A 122 20.51 9.00 0.71
C VAL A 122 21.23 8.73 2.04
N PHE A 123 21.68 7.52 2.27
CA PHE A 123 22.27 7.08 3.53
C PHE A 123 23.81 6.91 3.47
N LYS A 124 24.50 7.91 2.91
CA LYS A 124 25.97 7.89 2.74
C LYS A 124 26.77 7.62 4.01
N LYS A 125 26.26 8.04 5.18
CA LYS A 125 26.99 7.96 6.45
C LYS A 125 26.69 6.69 7.23
N ASN A 126 25.43 6.32 7.25
CA ASN A 126 24.97 5.14 7.98
C ASN A 126 23.85 4.48 7.18
N PRO A 127 23.92 3.18 6.92
CA PRO A 127 22.86 2.48 6.22
C PRO A 127 21.55 2.52 7.04
N ILE A 128 20.44 2.45 6.34
CA ILE A 128 19.11 2.49 6.97
C ILE A 128 18.91 1.36 8.00
N GLU A 129 19.62 0.25 7.81
CA GLU A 129 19.66 -0.92 8.70
C GLU A 129 20.28 -0.61 10.07
N ALA A 130 21.05 0.47 10.16
CA ALA A 130 21.62 0.92 11.45
C ALA A 130 20.60 1.61 12.36
N LEU A 131 19.39 1.90 11.85
CA LEU A 131 18.29 2.46 12.63
C LEU A 131 17.63 1.35 13.44
N ASP A 132 17.59 1.53 14.76
CA ASP A 132 16.88 0.63 15.65
C ASP A 132 15.35 0.70 15.47
N GLN A 133 14.63 -0.31 15.93
CA GLN A 133 13.18 -0.41 15.79
C GLN A 133 12.44 0.75 16.47
N GLU A 134 12.95 1.24 17.60
CA GLU A 134 12.35 2.40 18.30
C GLU A 134 12.45 3.66 17.46
N THR A 135 13.60 3.86 16.81
CA THR A 135 13.82 4.97 15.88
C THR A 135 12.90 4.88 14.69
N LEU A 136 12.80 3.70 14.04
CA LEU A 136 11.89 3.49 12.91
C LEU A 136 10.42 3.68 13.30
N TYR A 137 10.01 3.19 14.48
CA TYR A 137 8.66 3.41 15.00
C TYR A 137 8.38 4.91 15.22
N THR A 138 9.34 5.65 15.79
CA THR A 138 9.23 7.10 15.98
C THR A 138 9.06 7.83 14.65
N ILE A 139 9.85 7.46 13.63
CA ILE A 139 9.78 8.03 12.28
C ILE A 139 8.40 7.77 11.64
N ASN A 140 7.93 6.53 11.67
CA ASN A 140 6.62 6.17 11.11
C ASN A 140 5.49 6.95 11.79
N LYS A 141 5.50 7.03 13.13
CA LYS A 141 4.52 7.83 13.87
C LYS A 141 4.60 9.32 13.56
N PHE A 142 5.78 9.84 13.28
CA PHE A 142 5.96 11.24 12.88
C PHE A 142 5.36 11.50 11.48
N PHE A 143 5.53 10.59 10.53
CA PHE A 143 4.89 10.67 9.22
C PHE A 143 3.37 10.49 9.29
N GLU A 144 2.86 9.53 10.07
CA GLU A 144 1.42 9.32 10.28
C GLU A 144 0.71 10.55 10.85
N ASN A 145 1.42 11.35 11.64
CA ASN A 145 0.90 12.59 12.24
C ASN A 145 1.32 13.85 11.45
N ASN A 146 1.56 13.73 10.15
CA ASN A 146 1.84 14.83 9.23
C ASN A 146 2.98 15.75 9.70
N LEU A 147 4.05 15.19 10.23
CA LEU A 147 5.23 15.89 10.76
C LEU A 147 4.91 16.82 11.94
N ASN A 148 3.80 16.59 12.63
CA ASN A 148 3.39 17.39 13.78
C ASN A 148 4.03 16.85 15.07
N VAL A 149 5.01 17.60 15.60
CA VAL A 149 5.76 17.22 16.81
C VAL A 149 4.83 17.05 18.03
N SER A 150 3.87 17.96 18.23
CA SER A 150 2.99 17.90 19.39
C SER A 150 2.02 16.73 19.35
N GLU A 151 1.45 16.44 18.18
CA GLU A 151 0.56 15.30 17.99
C GLU A 151 1.32 13.97 18.12
N THR A 152 2.48 13.88 17.47
CA THR A 152 3.32 12.68 17.53
C THR A 152 3.77 12.39 18.97
N SER A 153 4.18 13.40 19.75
CA SER A 153 4.58 13.20 21.14
C SER A 153 3.45 12.66 22.00
N ARG A 154 2.21 13.13 21.79
CA ARG A 154 1.01 12.60 22.45
C ARG A 154 0.76 11.14 22.07
N LYS A 155 0.83 10.80 20.78
CA LYS A 155 0.62 9.43 20.28
C LYS A 155 1.70 8.45 20.75
N LEU A 156 2.92 8.92 20.95
CA LEU A 156 4.04 8.13 21.49
C LEU A 156 4.07 8.09 23.02
N PHE A 157 3.18 8.83 23.70
CA PHE A 157 3.17 8.97 25.16
C PHE A 157 4.51 9.46 25.72
N VAL A 158 5.18 10.39 25.01
CA VAL A 158 6.43 10.99 25.43
C VAL A 158 6.30 12.51 25.54
N HIS A 159 7.18 13.14 26.36
CA HIS A 159 7.24 14.60 26.41
C HIS A 159 7.74 15.16 25.06
N ARG A 160 7.22 16.33 24.66
CA ARG A 160 7.59 17.01 23.40
C ARG A 160 9.11 17.11 23.21
N ASN A 161 9.83 17.48 24.27
CA ASN A 161 11.29 17.62 24.22
C ASN A 161 12.00 16.27 23.97
N THR A 162 11.46 15.18 24.46
CA THR A 162 11.97 13.82 24.18
C THR A 162 11.84 13.48 22.70
N LEU A 163 10.70 13.82 22.08
CA LEU A 163 10.53 13.63 20.64
C LEU A 163 11.50 14.50 19.83
N VAL A 164 11.66 15.78 20.20
CA VAL A 164 12.63 16.68 19.55
C VAL A 164 14.03 16.10 19.64
N TYR A 165 14.44 15.60 20.80
CA TYR A 165 15.73 14.93 20.97
C TYR A 165 15.88 13.69 20.06
N ARG A 166 14.83 12.87 19.92
CA ARG A 166 14.83 11.73 19.00
C ARG A 166 14.99 12.16 17.55
N LEU A 167 14.29 13.21 17.12
CA LEU A 167 14.42 13.77 15.77
C LEU A 167 15.83 14.34 15.51
N GLU A 168 16.44 15.00 16.49
CA GLU A 168 17.85 15.44 16.40
C GLU A 168 18.83 14.26 16.30
N LYS A 169 18.57 13.16 17.04
CA LYS A 169 19.37 11.94 16.92
C LYS A 169 19.26 11.36 15.49
N ILE A 170 18.05 11.29 14.92
CA ILE A 170 17.83 10.84 13.54
C ILE A 170 18.60 11.72 12.57
N LYS A 171 18.52 13.04 12.69
CA LYS A 171 19.27 13.99 11.86
C LYS A 171 20.79 13.74 11.94
N LYS A 172 21.32 13.51 13.13
CA LYS A 172 22.75 13.22 13.30
C LYS A 172 23.17 11.90 12.63
N LEU A 173 22.33 10.88 12.73
CA LEU A 173 22.60 9.57 12.16
C LEU A 173 22.50 9.55 10.64
N THR A 174 21.48 10.20 10.07
CA THR A 174 21.13 10.09 8.65
C THR A 174 21.56 11.29 7.82
N GLY A 175 21.76 12.45 8.46
CA GLY A 175 21.95 13.74 7.79
C GLY A 175 20.64 14.41 7.36
N LEU A 176 19.49 13.78 7.57
CA LEU A 176 18.18 14.27 7.17
C LEU A 176 17.39 14.79 8.37
N ASP A 177 16.98 16.06 8.34
CA ASP A 177 16.09 16.64 9.33
C ASP A 177 14.63 16.41 8.92
N LEU A 178 13.95 15.49 9.59
CA LEU A 178 12.57 15.14 9.24
C LEU A 178 11.55 16.26 9.50
N ARG A 179 11.94 17.35 10.10
CA ARG A 179 11.11 18.56 10.27
C ARG A 179 11.14 19.44 9.02
N GLU A 180 12.11 19.23 8.14
CA GLU A 180 12.21 19.87 6.83
C GLU A 180 11.48 19.02 5.79
N PHE A 181 10.55 19.63 5.07
CA PHE A 181 9.65 18.91 4.15
C PHE A 181 10.40 18.09 3.10
N ASP A 182 11.42 18.66 2.46
CA ASP A 182 12.18 17.96 1.41
C ASP A 182 12.95 16.75 1.99
N HIS A 183 13.54 16.90 3.18
CA HIS A 183 14.22 15.79 3.86
C HIS A 183 13.22 14.71 4.29
N ALA A 184 12.04 15.10 4.74
CA ALA A 184 10.98 14.17 5.12
C ALA A 184 10.50 13.34 3.91
N ILE A 185 10.32 13.98 2.75
CA ILE A 185 9.96 13.29 1.50
C ILE A 185 11.03 12.27 1.12
N ILE A 186 12.31 12.70 1.07
CA ILE A 186 13.43 11.83 0.71
C ILE A 186 13.45 10.61 1.66
N PHE A 187 13.30 10.84 2.94
CA PHE A 187 13.31 9.76 3.94
C PHE A 187 12.12 8.82 3.77
N LYS A 188 10.91 9.37 3.54
CA LYS A 188 9.70 8.57 3.32
C LYS A 188 9.84 7.68 2.11
N VAL A 189 10.34 8.22 1.00
CA VAL A 189 10.60 7.46 -0.23
C VAL A 189 11.66 6.38 0.03
N ALA A 190 12.72 6.70 0.76
CA ALA A 190 13.76 5.74 1.09
C ALA A 190 13.23 4.55 1.93
N LEU A 191 12.34 4.80 2.90
CA LEU A 191 11.66 3.73 3.64
C LEU A 191 10.81 2.84 2.73
N MET A 192 10.09 3.43 1.78
CA MET A 192 9.29 2.68 0.82
C MET A 192 10.16 1.85 -0.12
N VAL A 193 11.24 2.44 -0.65
CA VAL A 193 12.22 1.73 -1.50
C VAL A 193 12.84 0.56 -0.74
N LYS A 194 13.22 0.73 0.53
CA LYS A 194 13.74 -0.35 1.36
C LYS A 194 12.72 -1.48 1.53
N LYS A 195 11.46 -1.14 1.80
CA LYS A 195 10.38 -2.11 1.94
C LYS A 195 10.15 -2.90 0.64
N TYR A 196 10.24 -2.23 -0.51
CA TYR A 196 10.17 -2.87 -1.81
C TYR A 196 11.33 -3.84 -2.05
N LEU A 197 12.58 -3.43 -1.78
CA LEU A 197 13.75 -4.30 -1.94
C LEU A 197 13.66 -5.55 -1.04
N ASN A 198 13.23 -5.39 0.23
CA ASN A 198 13.04 -6.53 1.11
C ASN A 198 11.99 -7.51 0.55
N SER A 199 10.91 -7.02 -0.02
CA SER A 199 9.89 -7.88 -0.64
C SER A 199 10.40 -8.67 -1.84
N GLN A 200 11.35 -8.11 -2.61
CA GLN A 200 11.98 -8.82 -3.73
C GLN A 200 12.96 -9.92 -3.27
N ASN A 201 13.58 -9.72 -2.11
CA ASN A 201 14.53 -10.68 -1.54
C ASN A 201 13.86 -11.78 -0.68
N GLY A 202 12.52 -11.76 -0.53
CA GLY A 202 11.78 -12.70 0.31
C GLY A 202 11.96 -12.47 1.82
N GLU A 203 12.46 -11.31 2.22
CA GLU A 203 12.62 -10.88 3.60
C GLU A 203 11.33 -10.15 4.05
N TYR A 204 10.42 -10.88 4.69
CA TYR A 204 9.19 -10.33 5.31
C TYR A 204 9.32 -10.25 6.82
#